data_c428cbafffaa9915c4661eb5fa8a6a7b
#
_entry.id   c428cbafffaa9915c4661eb5fa8a6a7b
#
_cell.length_a   1.000
_cell.length_b   1.000
_cell.length_c   1.000
_cell.angle_alpha   90.00
_cell.angle_beta   90.00
_cell.angle_gamma   90.00
#
_symmetry.space_group_name_H-M   'P 1'
#
loop_
_entity.id
_entity.type
_entity.pdbx_description
1 polymer ?
#
loop_
_entity_poly.entity_id
_entity_poly.type
_entity_poly.pdbx_seq_one_letter_code
_entity_poly.pdbx_strand_id
1 'polypeptide(L)'
;MPDHAGIVHKKSGHEFPNNRVDQLRFATEAVFKSCNGKRAFDYRNASHIPHNLGTGVSIVAMVFGNLGADSGTGVATTRNVSTGEKELEGDYLTNAQGEDVIA
;
A
#
# COMPACT_ATOMS: atom_id res chain seq x y z
N MET A 1 12.81 1.97 -16.40
CA MET A 1 11.63 2.09 -15.51
C MET A 1 10.38 1.74 -16.30
N PRO A 2 9.47 0.93 -15.77
CA PRO A 2 8.20 0.66 -16.45
C PRO A 2 7.39 1.95 -16.60
N ASP A 3 6.78 2.13 -17.78
CA ASP A 3 5.89 3.25 -18.06
C ASP A 3 4.51 2.97 -17.43
N HIS A 4 4.37 3.27 -16.15
CA HIS A 4 3.12 3.07 -15.43
C HIS A 4 1.95 3.90 -16.00
N ALA A 5 2.22 5.13 -16.45
CA ALA A 5 1.20 5.98 -17.06
C ALA A 5 0.67 5.36 -18.37
N GLY A 6 1.57 4.86 -19.22
CA GLY A 6 1.19 4.18 -20.46
C GLY A 6 0.41 2.88 -20.21
N ILE A 7 0.78 2.11 -19.18
CA ILE A 7 0.06 0.90 -18.79
C ILE A 7 -1.34 1.23 -18.30
N VAL A 8 -1.52 2.25 -17.48
CA VAL A 8 -2.83 2.68 -17.01
C VAL A 8 -3.71 3.12 -18.17
N HIS A 9 -3.20 3.93 -19.08
CA HIS A 9 -3.95 4.35 -20.28
C HIS A 9 -4.38 3.16 -21.12
N LYS A 10 -3.46 2.25 -21.40
CA LYS A 10 -3.73 1.06 -22.23
C LYS A 10 -4.79 0.14 -21.63
N LYS A 11 -4.78 -0.04 -20.30
CA LYS A 11 -5.69 -0.97 -19.62
C LYS A 11 -7.03 -0.37 -19.24
N SER A 12 -7.09 0.91 -18.91
CA SER A 12 -8.31 1.57 -18.42
C SER A 12 -8.97 2.49 -19.44
N GLY A 13 -8.26 2.90 -20.49
CA GLY A 13 -8.72 3.90 -21.46
C GLY A 13 -8.66 5.33 -20.94
N HIS A 14 -8.20 5.55 -19.72
CA HIS A 14 -8.05 6.86 -19.09
C HIS A 14 -6.58 7.25 -18.99
N GLU A 15 -6.27 8.53 -19.20
CA GLU A 15 -4.93 9.04 -18.99
C GLU A 15 -4.61 9.11 -17.50
N PHE A 16 -3.37 8.75 -17.15
CA PHE A 16 -2.86 8.96 -15.79
C PHE A 16 -2.61 10.46 -15.59
N PRO A 17 -3.15 11.08 -14.52
CA PRO A 17 -3.02 12.50 -14.31
C PRO A 17 -1.56 12.93 -14.09
N ASN A 18 -1.15 14.03 -14.73
CA ASN A 18 0.18 14.62 -14.53
C ASN A 18 0.22 15.59 -13.35
N ASN A 19 -0.92 16.17 -12.98
CA ASN A 19 -1.04 17.10 -11.88
C ASN A 19 -1.06 16.34 -10.54
N ARG A 20 -0.23 16.76 -9.60
CA ARG A 20 -0.12 16.13 -8.27
C ARG A 20 -1.41 16.15 -7.47
N VAL A 21 -2.16 17.25 -7.55
CA VAL A 21 -3.45 17.38 -6.87
C VAL A 21 -4.48 16.42 -7.44
N ASP A 22 -4.52 16.27 -8.76
CA ASP A 22 -5.41 15.30 -9.42
C ASP A 22 -5.03 13.87 -9.09
N GLN A 23 -3.73 13.55 -9.05
CA GLN A 23 -3.26 12.22 -8.61
C GLN A 23 -3.72 11.91 -7.19
N LEU A 24 -3.59 12.87 -6.27
CA LEU A 24 -4.03 12.73 -4.89
C LEU A 24 -5.55 12.52 -4.80
N ARG A 25 -6.31 13.30 -5.55
CA ARG A 25 -7.78 13.18 -5.59
C ARG A 25 -8.21 11.80 -6.08
N PHE A 26 -7.66 11.34 -7.21
CA PHE A 26 -7.99 10.03 -7.75
C PHE A 26 -7.59 8.88 -6.82
N ALA A 27 -6.42 8.98 -6.18
CA ALA A 27 -5.99 7.98 -5.21
C ALA A 27 -6.91 7.93 -3.99
N THR A 28 -7.31 9.08 -3.47
CA THR A 28 -8.25 9.20 -2.36
C THR A 28 -9.61 8.62 -2.71
N GLU A 29 -10.15 8.96 -3.88
CA GLU A 29 -11.40 8.40 -4.39
C GLU A 29 -11.32 6.88 -4.54
N ALA A 30 -10.20 6.36 -5.03
CA ALA A 30 -9.99 4.92 -5.17
C ALA A 30 -10.04 4.19 -3.83
N VAL A 31 -9.48 4.77 -2.78
CA VAL A 31 -9.54 4.21 -1.42
C VAL A 31 -10.98 4.19 -0.91
N PHE A 32 -11.73 5.28 -1.07
CA PHE A 32 -13.13 5.32 -0.66
C PHE A 32 -13.98 4.32 -1.44
N LYS A 33 -13.77 4.20 -2.76
CA LYS A 33 -14.49 3.23 -3.60
C LYS A 33 -14.15 1.78 -3.23
N SER A 34 -12.92 1.50 -2.81
CA SER A 34 -12.51 0.15 -2.44
C SER A 34 -13.31 -0.45 -1.28
N CYS A 35 -13.84 0.40 -0.40
CA CYS A 35 -14.71 0.00 0.70
C CYS A 35 -16.00 -0.69 0.22
N ASN A 36 -16.48 -0.35 -0.97
CA ASN A 36 -17.68 -0.92 -1.59
C ASN A 36 -17.37 -2.05 -2.57
N GLY A 37 -16.10 -2.40 -2.73
CA GLY A 37 -15.67 -3.49 -3.60
C GLY A 37 -16.00 -4.86 -3.00
N LYS A 38 -16.11 -5.87 -3.87
CA LYS A 38 -16.44 -7.24 -3.47
C LYS A 38 -15.49 -7.78 -2.40
N ARG A 39 -14.19 -7.55 -2.55
CA ARG A 39 -13.17 -8.03 -1.60
C ARG A 39 -13.38 -7.48 -0.19
N ALA A 40 -13.65 -6.19 -0.06
CA ALA A 40 -13.92 -5.57 1.23
C ALA A 40 -15.25 -6.05 1.83
N PHE A 41 -16.28 -6.20 0.99
CA PHE A 41 -17.57 -6.73 1.41
C PHE A 41 -17.45 -8.15 1.96
N ASP A 42 -16.78 -9.04 1.24
CA ASP A 42 -16.58 -10.43 1.65
C ASP A 42 -15.75 -10.51 2.95
N TYR A 43 -14.73 -9.68 3.09
CA TYR A 43 -13.93 -9.60 4.31
C TYR A 43 -14.76 -9.17 5.52
N ARG A 44 -15.60 -8.13 5.36
CA ARG A 44 -16.47 -7.68 6.45
C ARG A 44 -17.46 -8.77 6.87
N ASN A 45 -18.04 -9.48 5.92
CA ASN A 45 -18.95 -10.61 6.22
C ASN A 45 -18.21 -11.72 7.00
N ALA A 46 -17.03 -12.10 6.55
CA ALA A 46 -16.23 -13.14 7.21
C ALA A 46 -15.78 -12.74 8.62
N SER A 47 -15.54 -11.47 8.86
CA SER A 47 -15.06 -10.93 10.15
C SER A 47 -16.16 -10.35 11.02
N HIS A 48 -17.43 -10.47 10.62
CA HIS A 48 -18.59 -9.91 11.33
C HIS A 48 -18.51 -8.41 11.59
N ILE A 49 -18.00 -7.67 10.59
CA ILE A 49 -17.87 -6.21 10.64
C ILE A 49 -19.08 -5.56 9.95
N PRO A 50 -19.77 -4.59 10.58
CA PRO A 50 -20.88 -3.88 9.94
C PRO A 50 -20.44 -3.16 8.65
N HIS A 51 -21.34 -3.12 7.65
CA HIS A 51 -21.05 -2.46 6.37
C HIS A 51 -21.23 -0.93 6.39
N ASN A 52 -21.77 -0.39 7.46
CA ASN A 52 -22.10 1.04 7.58
C ASN A 52 -21.05 1.87 8.34
N LEU A 53 -19.89 1.32 8.64
CA LEU A 53 -18.83 2.03 9.38
C LEU A 53 -18.10 3.07 8.55
N GLY A 54 -18.05 2.88 7.24
CA GLY A 54 -17.27 3.72 6.34
C GLY A 54 -15.77 3.40 6.42
N THR A 55 -14.97 4.31 5.91
CA THR A 55 -13.51 4.20 5.92
C THR A 55 -12.86 5.57 5.97
N GLY A 56 -11.61 5.62 6.38
CA GLY A 56 -10.80 6.83 6.37
C GLY A 56 -9.60 6.68 5.44
N VAL A 57 -8.99 7.80 5.11
CA VAL A 57 -7.77 7.85 4.30
C VAL A 57 -6.71 8.64 5.06
N SER A 58 -5.53 8.06 5.20
CA SER A 58 -4.37 8.77 5.71
C SER A 58 -3.45 9.14 4.55
N ILE A 59 -3.02 10.39 4.51
CA ILE A 59 -2.08 10.90 3.53
C ILE A 59 -0.78 11.19 4.26
N VAL A 60 0.26 10.45 3.94
CA VAL A 60 1.52 10.45 4.67
C VAL A 60 2.67 10.70 3.71
N ALA A 61 3.62 11.52 4.13
CA ALA A 61 4.88 11.68 3.40
C ALA A 61 5.62 10.34 3.36
N MET A 62 6.17 10.01 2.21
CA MET A 62 6.85 8.74 1.99
C MET A 62 8.34 8.95 1.77
N VAL A 63 9.14 8.12 2.42
CA VAL A 63 10.58 8.02 2.18
C VAL A 63 10.83 6.77 1.34
N PHE A 64 11.68 6.90 0.33
CA PHE A 64 11.92 5.81 -0.61
C PHE A 64 13.21 5.05 -0.25
N GLY A 65 13.08 3.75 -0.04
CA GLY A 65 14.19 2.86 0.26
C GLY A 65 14.98 2.41 -0.97
N ASN A 66 14.56 2.81 -2.17
CA ASN A 66 15.18 2.43 -3.45
C ASN A 66 15.79 3.60 -4.22
N LEU A 67 16.25 4.62 -3.51
CA LEU A 67 16.91 5.79 -4.13
C LEU A 67 18.36 5.54 -4.52
N GLY A 68 19.02 4.55 -3.94
CA GLY A 68 20.41 4.25 -4.22
C GLY A 68 21.00 3.26 -3.22
N ALA A 69 22.29 3.04 -3.31
CA ALA A 69 23.00 2.05 -2.48
C ALA A 69 23.02 2.39 -0.99
N ASP A 70 22.80 3.65 -0.63
CA ASP A 70 22.73 4.16 0.74
C ASP A 70 21.29 4.23 1.29
N SER A 71 20.33 3.78 0.52
CA SER A 71 18.93 3.69 0.90
C SER A 71 18.56 2.25 1.25
N GLY A 72 17.49 2.06 2.02
CA GLY A 72 17.03 0.73 2.36
C GLY A 72 15.61 0.73 2.91
N THR A 73 15.05 -0.46 3.00
CA THR A 73 13.73 -0.71 3.59
C THR A 73 13.82 -1.89 4.53
N GLY A 74 13.11 -1.81 5.64
CA GLY A 74 13.02 -2.90 6.59
C GLY A 74 11.58 -3.22 7.00
N VAL A 75 11.38 -4.44 7.45
CA VAL A 75 10.12 -4.89 8.06
C VAL A 75 10.48 -5.49 9.40
N ALA A 76 9.81 -5.04 10.45
CA ALA A 76 10.06 -5.52 11.81
C ALA A 76 8.76 -5.82 12.54
N THR A 77 8.82 -6.84 13.40
CA THR A 77 7.74 -7.19 14.32
C THR A 77 8.21 -6.99 15.75
N THR A 78 7.31 -6.59 16.61
CA THR A 78 7.60 -6.35 18.05
C THR A 78 7.53 -7.61 18.89
N ARG A 79 7.15 -8.72 18.28
CA ARG A 79 7.14 -10.04 18.91
C ARG A 79 7.63 -11.09 17.92
N ASN A 80 8.23 -12.14 18.44
CA ASN A 80 8.55 -13.32 17.65
C ASN A 80 7.27 -13.94 17.10
N VAL A 81 7.14 -14.03 15.79
CA VAL A 81 5.92 -14.52 15.13
C VAL A 81 5.68 -16.01 15.35
N SER A 82 6.70 -16.78 15.75
CA SER A 82 6.61 -18.21 16.00
C SER A 82 6.33 -18.53 17.48
N THR A 83 6.95 -17.80 18.42
CA THR A 83 6.90 -18.09 19.86
C THR A 83 6.00 -17.13 20.63
N GLY A 84 5.75 -15.93 20.12
CA GLY A 84 5.04 -14.85 20.82
C GLY A 84 5.89 -14.09 21.83
N GLU A 85 7.15 -14.43 21.99
CA GLU A 85 8.06 -13.73 22.91
C GLU A 85 8.23 -12.27 22.51
N LYS A 86 8.37 -11.41 23.52
CA LYS A 86 8.55 -9.97 23.32
C LYS A 86 9.99 -9.65 22.94
N GLU A 87 10.29 -9.80 21.69
CA GLU A 87 11.58 -9.42 21.10
C GLU A 87 11.36 -8.77 19.74
N LEU A 88 12.17 -7.77 19.43
CA LEU A 88 12.15 -7.12 18.13
C LEU A 88 12.91 -7.99 17.12
N GLU A 89 12.25 -8.41 16.06
CA GLU A 89 12.88 -9.13 14.95
C GLU A 89 12.42 -8.59 13.62
N GLY A 90 13.23 -8.79 12.59
CA GLY A 90 12.86 -8.33 11.26
C GLY A 90 13.99 -8.51 10.26
N ASP A 91 13.70 -8.07 9.06
CA ASP A 91 14.60 -8.12 7.92
C ASP A 91 14.75 -6.73 7.31
N TYR A 92 15.87 -6.46 6.68
CA TYR A 92 16.03 -5.27 5.87
C TYR A 92 16.76 -5.60 4.58
N LEU A 93 16.56 -4.75 3.57
CA LEU A 93 17.23 -4.86 2.28
C LEU A 93 17.63 -3.47 1.81
N THR A 94 18.87 -3.34 1.34
CA THR A 94 19.37 -2.08 0.77
C THR A 94 18.82 -1.87 -0.63
N ASN A 95 18.64 -0.61 -1.01
CA ASN A 95 18.14 -0.20 -2.32
C ASN A 95 16.87 -0.97 -2.73
N ALA A 96 15.86 -1.00 -1.84
CA ALA A 96 14.69 -1.84 -1.99
C ALA A 96 13.41 -1.12 -1.54
N GLN A 97 12.29 -1.58 -2.05
CA GLN A 97 10.94 -1.23 -1.58
C GLN A 97 10.44 -2.29 -0.59
N GLY A 98 9.34 -1.99 0.12
CA GLY A 98 8.79 -2.89 1.14
C GLY A 98 8.45 -4.28 0.62
N GLU A 99 7.84 -4.37 -0.56
CA GLU A 99 7.51 -5.64 -1.21
C GLU A 99 8.74 -6.51 -1.54
N ASP A 100 9.89 -5.90 -1.77
CA ASP A 100 11.14 -6.64 -2.02
C ASP A 100 11.64 -7.35 -0.77
N VAL A 101 11.37 -6.78 0.41
CA VAL A 101 11.80 -7.34 1.69
C VAL A 101 10.97 -8.57 2.07
N ILE A 102 9.68 -8.55 1.77
CA ILE A 102 8.72 -9.61 2.14
C ILE A 102 8.47 -10.63 1.03
N ALA A 103 9.08 -10.44 -0.12
CA ALA A 103 8.91 -11.33 -1.28
C ALA A 103 9.55 -12.71 -1.06
#